data_334ee33d1cea1a279dcc930fb00f2478
#
_entry.id   334ee33d1cea1a279dcc930fb00f2478
#
_cell.length_a   1.000
_cell.length_b   1.000
_cell.length_c   1.000
_cell.angle_alpha   90.00
_cell.angle_beta   90.00
_cell.angle_gamma   90.00
#
_symmetry.space_group_name_H-M   'P 1'
#
loop_
_entity.id
_entity.type
_entity.pdbx_description
1 polymer ?
#
loop_
_entity_poly.entity_id
_entity_poly.type
_entity_poly.pdbx_seq_one_letter_code
_entity_poly.pdbx_strand_id
1 'polypeptide(L)'
;MSILFWVFEYLATFAEAYIGSIFCGIFLRDNKVKKSTRIICSLIIAVLMIFVNRISLFSYYTTALSIGIMCMLQYIVYKKQIIFLTGLTFIYMVILSVADFIIAQVVAIAFNTTSEFLLNEQSIQRVCCLFLSKIMLATMVYMIYKINKNKVEILKKYIVLICLIAFVLLSANYYVIGMNAIY
;
A
#
# COMPACT_ATOMS: atom_id res chain seq x y z
N MET A 1 -6.16 18.19 -16.80
CA MET A 1 -6.12 17.59 -15.45
C MET A 1 -6.43 18.64 -14.41
N SER A 2 -7.46 18.49 -13.59
CA SER A 2 -7.74 19.48 -12.55
C SER A 2 -6.67 19.35 -11.44
N ILE A 3 -6.14 20.48 -10.99
CA ILE A 3 -5.18 20.55 -9.87
C ILE A 3 -5.74 19.82 -8.64
N LEU A 4 -7.04 19.84 -8.48
CA LEU A 4 -7.76 19.20 -7.39
C LEU A 4 -7.59 17.67 -7.38
N PHE A 5 -7.55 17.04 -8.55
CA PHE A 5 -7.32 15.58 -8.68
C PHE A 5 -5.92 15.18 -8.20
N TRP A 6 -4.91 15.99 -8.51
CA TRP A 6 -3.55 15.80 -8.05
C TRP A 6 -3.42 15.88 -6.53
N VAL A 7 -4.15 16.82 -5.93
CA VAL A 7 -4.17 16.93 -4.45
C VAL A 7 -4.76 15.67 -3.82
N PHE A 8 -5.84 15.14 -4.39
CA PHE A 8 -6.45 13.90 -3.88
C PHE A 8 -5.53 12.68 -4.03
N GLU A 9 -4.86 12.52 -5.18
CA GLU A 9 -3.88 11.44 -5.37
C GLU A 9 -2.72 11.57 -4.38
N TYR A 10 -2.20 12.78 -4.18
CA TYR A 10 -1.15 13.03 -3.21
C TYR A 10 -1.58 12.67 -1.77
N LEU A 11 -2.77 13.08 -1.37
CA LEU A 11 -3.31 12.79 -0.04
C LEU A 11 -3.52 11.28 0.15
N ALA A 12 -4.03 10.58 -0.86
CA ALA A 12 -4.19 9.13 -0.81
C ALA A 12 -2.85 8.41 -0.67
N THR A 13 -1.84 8.79 -1.48
CA THR A 13 -0.50 8.20 -1.42
C THR A 13 0.22 8.53 -0.11
N PHE A 14 0.03 9.74 0.42
CA PHE A 14 0.52 10.11 1.74
C PHE A 14 -0.11 9.22 2.84
N ALA A 15 -1.42 9.00 2.79
CA ALA A 15 -2.12 8.13 3.74
C ALA A 15 -1.59 6.69 3.67
N GLU A 16 -1.34 6.15 2.47
CA GLU A 16 -0.71 4.84 2.29
C GLU A 16 0.65 4.77 2.98
N ALA A 17 1.54 5.70 2.66
CA ALA A 17 2.87 5.73 3.22
C ALA A 17 2.85 5.85 4.76
N TYR A 18 1.95 6.67 5.30
CA TYR A 18 1.80 6.88 6.74
C TYR A 18 1.25 5.62 7.43
N ILE A 19 0.20 5.00 6.88
CA ILE A 19 -0.37 3.74 7.40
C ILE A 19 0.67 2.62 7.35
N GLY A 20 1.46 2.52 6.25
CA GLY A 20 2.56 1.57 6.13
C GLY A 20 3.64 1.77 7.19
N SER A 21 3.97 3.02 7.51
CA SER A 21 4.89 3.32 8.61
C SER A 21 4.32 2.91 9.97
N ILE A 22 3.03 3.12 10.23
CA ILE A 22 2.36 2.65 11.45
C ILE A 22 2.40 1.13 11.51
N PHE A 23 2.07 0.44 10.41
CA PHE A 23 2.10 -1.01 10.33
C PHE A 23 3.47 -1.58 10.71
N CYS A 24 4.55 -1.07 10.12
CA CYS A 24 5.91 -1.48 10.50
C CYS A 24 6.19 -1.21 11.99
N GLY A 25 5.76 -0.07 12.52
CA GLY A 25 5.91 0.29 13.93
C GLY A 25 5.24 -0.68 14.90
N ILE A 26 4.06 -1.21 14.53
CA ILE A 26 3.32 -2.21 15.33
C ILE A 26 4.17 -3.47 15.54
N PHE A 27 4.80 -3.98 14.48
CA PHE A 27 5.60 -5.21 14.54
C PHE A 27 7.00 -5.00 15.13
N LEU A 28 7.57 -3.82 14.97
CA LEU A 28 8.88 -3.49 15.54
C LEU A 28 8.82 -3.16 17.03
N ARG A 29 7.63 -2.95 17.59
CA ARG A 29 7.42 -2.46 18.97
C ARG A 29 8.25 -1.21 19.28
N ASP A 30 8.50 -0.38 18.28
CA ASP A 30 9.36 0.79 18.41
C ASP A 30 8.54 2.05 18.66
N ASN A 31 8.31 2.33 19.94
CA ASN A 31 7.63 3.54 20.39
C ASN A 31 8.56 4.78 20.41
N LYS A 32 9.86 4.62 20.10
CA LYS A 32 10.85 5.69 20.17
C LYS A 32 10.82 6.62 18.97
N VAL A 33 10.25 6.17 17.84
CA VAL A 33 10.18 6.99 16.63
C VAL A 33 9.19 8.12 16.82
N LYS A 34 9.68 9.35 16.71
CA LYS A 34 8.85 10.56 16.83
C LYS A 34 7.78 10.59 15.74
N LYS A 35 6.56 10.98 16.11
CA LYS A 35 5.43 11.11 15.19
C LYS A 35 5.75 12.04 14.01
N SER A 36 6.47 13.15 14.27
CA SER A 36 6.91 14.09 13.23
C SER A 36 7.84 13.46 12.21
N THR A 37 8.77 12.58 12.60
CA THR A 37 9.66 11.86 11.69
C THR A 37 8.85 10.96 10.74
N ARG A 38 7.85 10.24 11.24
CA ARG A 38 6.96 9.42 10.41
C ARG A 38 6.20 10.26 9.39
N ILE A 39 5.65 11.41 9.80
CA ILE A 39 4.92 12.32 8.92
C ILE A 39 5.83 12.85 7.81
N ILE A 40 7.02 13.38 8.16
CA ILE A 40 7.95 13.94 7.18
C ILE A 40 8.41 12.87 6.19
N CYS A 41 8.80 11.69 6.65
CA CYS A 41 9.17 10.60 5.77
C CYS A 41 8.02 10.18 4.86
N SER A 42 6.79 10.10 5.37
CA SER A 42 5.61 9.74 4.55
C SER A 42 5.29 10.78 3.49
N LEU A 43 5.51 12.08 3.77
CA LEU A 43 5.38 13.14 2.78
C LEU A 43 6.39 12.99 1.64
N ILE A 44 7.66 12.70 1.98
CA ILE A 44 8.72 12.46 0.98
C ILE A 44 8.38 11.23 0.12
N ILE A 45 7.92 10.14 0.75
CA ILE A 45 7.48 8.94 0.02
C ILE A 45 6.35 9.28 -0.95
N ALA A 46 5.34 10.00 -0.50
CA ALA A 46 4.19 10.33 -1.32
C ALA A 46 4.62 11.07 -2.61
N VAL A 47 5.56 12.01 -2.51
CA VAL A 47 6.12 12.70 -3.68
C VAL A 47 6.82 11.72 -4.61
N LEU A 48 7.72 10.87 -4.08
CA LEU A 48 8.47 9.90 -4.88
C LEU A 48 7.54 8.88 -5.56
N MET A 49 6.54 8.39 -4.85
CA MET A 49 5.58 7.41 -5.39
C MET A 49 4.73 7.98 -6.52
N ILE A 50 4.32 9.24 -6.44
CA ILE A 50 3.60 9.90 -7.54
C ILE A 50 4.47 9.96 -8.80
N PHE A 51 5.76 10.26 -8.67
CA PHE A 51 6.68 10.23 -9.80
C PHE A 51 6.81 8.82 -10.40
N VAL A 52 6.93 7.80 -9.56
CA VAL A 52 7.02 6.40 -10.00
C VAL A 52 5.74 5.97 -10.73
N ASN A 53 4.58 6.28 -10.19
CA ASN A 53 3.29 5.94 -10.78
C ASN A 53 3.05 6.62 -12.14
N ARG A 54 3.78 7.69 -12.45
CA ARG A 54 3.73 8.33 -13.76
C ARG A 54 4.50 7.59 -14.85
N ILE A 55 5.52 6.82 -14.49
CA ILE A 55 6.35 6.12 -15.46
C ILE A 55 5.56 5.00 -16.13
N SER A 56 4.79 4.26 -15.37
CA SER A 56 3.88 3.22 -15.87
C SER A 56 2.88 2.84 -14.78
N LEU A 57 1.61 3.04 -15.02
CA LEU A 57 0.57 2.54 -14.12
C LEU A 57 0.53 1.00 -14.22
N PHE A 58 0.53 0.32 -13.07
CA PHE A 58 0.38 -1.14 -12.96
C PHE A 58 1.47 -2.00 -13.65
N SER A 59 2.68 -1.50 -13.78
CA SER A 59 3.81 -2.31 -14.21
C SER A 59 4.45 -3.05 -13.02
N TYR A 60 4.97 -4.26 -13.27
CA TYR A 60 5.80 -4.98 -12.29
C TYR A 60 6.99 -4.14 -11.80
N TYR A 61 7.57 -3.34 -12.70
CA TYR A 61 8.69 -2.44 -12.39
C TYR A 61 8.28 -1.35 -11.41
N THR A 62 7.13 -0.71 -11.60
CA THR A 62 6.65 0.33 -10.69
C THR A 62 6.31 -0.23 -9.32
N THR A 63 5.75 -1.44 -9.25
CA THR A 63 5.47 -2.11 -7.97
C THR A 63 6.77 -2.46 -7.24
N ALA A 64 7.76 -3.04 -7.94
CA ALA A 64 9.05 -3.36 -7.35
C ALA A 64 9.77 -2.10 -6.85
N LEU A 65 9.73 -1.00 -7.63
CA LEU A 65 10.31 0.28 -7.25
C LEU A 65 9.60 0.89 -6.03
N SER A 66 8.27 0.79 -5.99
CA SER A 66 7.45 1.25 -4.85
C SER A 66 7.79 0.49 -3.56
N ILE A 67 7.94 -0.83 -3.63
CA ILE A 67 8.39 -1.65 -2.51
C ILE A 67 9.79 -1.21 -2.05
N GLY A 68 10.70 -0.99 -2.99
CA GLY A 68 12.07 -0.52 -2.71
C GLY A 68 12.09 0.83 -1.99
N ILE A 69 11.33 1.82 -2.49
CA ILE A 69 11.20 3.15 -1.88
C ILE A 69 10.61 3.05 -0.47
N MET A 70 9.53 2.29 -0.30
CA MET A 70 8.90 2.08 1.01
C MET A 70 9.87 1.41 1.98
N CYS A 71 10.61 0.39 1.55
CA CYS A 71 11.59 -0.31 2.37
C CYS A 71 12.75 0.61 2.81
N MET A 72 13.30 1.39 1.90
CA MET A 72 14.37 2.36 2.19
C MET A 72 13.92 3.36 3.26
N LEU A 73 12.72 3.88 3.15
CA LEU A 73 12.20 4.85 4.10
C LEU A 73 11.87 4.24 5.45
N GLN A 74 11.33 3.03 5.48
CA GLN A 74 11.17 2.29 6.74
C GLN A 74 12.53 2.04 7.40
N TYR A 75 13.56 1.77 6.62
CA TYR A 75 14.93 1.62 7.14
C TYR A 75 15.45 2.93 7.76
N ILE A 76 15.25 4.07 7.10
CA ILE A 76 15.64 5.38 7.62
C ILE A 76 14.92 5.71 8.93
N VAL A 77 13.60 5.39 8.99
CA VAL A 77 12.76 5.67 10.16
C VAL A 77 13.11 4.79 11.35
N TYR A 78 13.26 3.49 11.11
CA TYR A 78 13.36 2.49 12.20
C TYR A 78 14.79 2.02 12.47
N LYS A 79 15.72 2.13 11.52
CA LYS A 79 17.12 1.67 11.64
C LYS A 79 17.27 0.24 12.15
N LYS A 80 16.36 -0.66 11.71
CA LYS A 80 16.33 -2.09 12.09
C LYS A 80 16.84 -2.96 10.95
N GLN A 81 16.92 -4.28 11.18
CA GLN A 81 17.38 -5.24 10.16
C GLN A 81 16.58 -5.11 8.86
N ILE A 82 17.28 -4.83 7.76
CA ILE A 82 16.67 -4.54 6.46
C ILE A 82 15.81 -5.70 5.96
N ILE A 83 16.24 -6.95 6.16
CA ILE A 83 15.51 -8.16 5.72
C ILE A 83 14.14 -8.22 6.39
N PHE A 84 14.06 -7.93 7.69
CA PHE A 84 12.80 -7.93 8.43
C PHE A 84 11.87 -6.80 7.97
N LEU A 85 12.44 -5.61 7.74
CA LEU A 85 11.70 -4.46 7.22
C LEU A 85 11.17 -4.71 5.81
N THR A 86 11.98 -5.31 4.94
CA THR A 86 11.55 -5.69 3.58
C THR A 86 10.38 -6.66 3.64
N GLY A 87 10.45 -7.68 4.49
CA GLY A 87 9.36 -8.63 4.68
C GLY A 87 8.07 -7.96 5.18
N LEU A 88 8.17 -7.06 6.16
CA LEU A 88 7.00 -6.30 6.64
C LEU A 88 6.41 -5.40 5.56
N THR A 89 7.27 -4.71 4.80
CA THR A 89 6.84 -3.86 3.69
C THR A 89 6.12 -4.69 2.62
N PHE A 90 6.62 -5.88 2.32
CA PHE A 90 5.99 -6.79 1.37
C PHE A 90 4.59 -7.22 1.83
N ILE A 91 4.46 -7.64 3.08
CA ILE A 91 3.15 -8.01 3.67
C ILE A 91 2.20 -6.81 3.61
N TYR A 92 2.68 -5.62 3.95
CA TYR A 92 1.90 -4.40 3.87
C TYR A 92 1.39 -4.13 2.44
N MET A 93 2.24 -4.29 1.42
CA MET A 93 1.86 -4.08 0.01
C MET A 93 0.81 -5.08 -0.46
N VAL A 94 0.83 -6.32 0.05
CA VAL A 94 -0.26 -7.29 -0.22
C VAL A 94 -1.57 -6.83 0.41
N ILE A 95 -1.55 -6.38 1.66
CA ILE A 95 -2.76 -5.87 2.34
C ILE A 95 -3.31 -4.66 1.58
N LEU A 96 -2.45 -3.76 1.12
CA LEU A 96 -2.81 -2.61 0.30
C LEU A 96 -3.48 -3.04 -1.01
N SER A 97 -2.85 -3.96 -1.76
CA SER A 97 -3.39 -4.47 -3.03
C SER A 97 -4.76 -5.14 -2.85
N VAL A 98 -4.93 -5.91 -1.79
CA VAL A 98 -6.22 -6.56 -1.47
C VAL A 98 -7.29 -5.50 -1.15
N ALA A 99 -6.96 -4.49 -0.35
CA ALA A 99 -7.88 -3.41 -0.03
C ALA A 99 -8.30 -2.62 -1.28
N ASP A 100 -7.34 -2.24 -2.13
CA ASP A 100 -7.59 -1.51 -3.37
C ASP A 100 -8.45 -2.33 -4.34
N PHE A 101 -8.15 -3.64 -4.48
CA PHE A 101 -8.92 -4.54 -5.35
C PHE A 101 -10.38 -4.68 -4.90
N ILE A 102 -10.61 -4.96 -3.61
CA ILE A 102 -11.97 -5.13 -3.07
C ILE A 102 -12.78 -3.85 -3.29
N ILE A 103 -12.22 -2.68 -2.94
CA ILE A 103 -12.93 -1.42 -3.09
C ILE A 103 -13.17 -1.06 -4.55
N ALA A 104 -12.20 -1.33 -5.44
CA ALA A 104 -12.38 -1.11 -6.87
C ALA A 104 -13.56 -1.93 -7.42
N GLN A 105 -13.70 -3.21 -7.03
CA GLN A 105 -14.84 -4.03 -7.43
C GLN A 105 -16.17 -3.51 -6.85
N VAL A 106 -16.20 -3.14 -5.58
CA VAL A 106 -17.40 -2.59 -4.93
C VAL A 106 -17.86 -1.31 -5.61
N VAL A 107 -16.93 -0.39 -5.89
CA VAL A 107 -17.23 0.88 -6.56
C VAL A 107 -17.65 0.66 -8.01
N ALA A 108 -17.01 -0.26 -8.74
CA ALA A 108 -17.37 -0.61 -10.10
C ALA A 108 -18.82 -1.13 -10.18
N ILE A 109 -19.21 -2.01 -9.27
CA ILE A 109 -20.59 -2.54 -9.18
C ILE A 109 -21.57 -1.41 -8.80
N ALA A 110 -21.25 -0.60 -7.80
CA ALA A 110 -22.13 0.46 -7.31
C ALA A 110 -22.44 1.54 -8.35
N PHE A 111 -21.47 1.83 -9.24
CA PHE A 111 -21.61 2.86 -10.28
C PHE A 111 -21.87 2.28 -11.67
N ASN A 112 -22.05 0.96 -11.82
CA ASN A 112 -22.17 0.28 -13.11
C ASN A 112 -21.06 0.65 -14.10
N THR A 113 -19.81 0.71 -13.60
CA THR A 113 -18.62 1.04 -14.38
C THR A 113 -17.67 -0.15 -14.41
N THR A 114 -16.69 -0.15 -15.32
CA THR A 114 -15.62 -1.14 -15.30
C THR A 114 -14.50 -0.71 -14.37
N SER A 115 -13.78 -1.67 -13.79
CA SER A 115 -12.59 -1.38 -12.98
C SER A 115 -11.51 -0.63 -13.78
N GLU A 116 -11.43 -0.88 -15.08
CA GLU A 116 -10.52 -0.21 -16.01
C GLU A 116 -10.85 1.29 -16.16
N PHE A 117 -12.13 1.64 -16.25
CA PHE A 117 -12.59 3.03 -16.26
C PHE A 117 -12.17 3.77 -14.98
N LEU A 118 -12.30 3.11 -13.82
CA LEU A 118 -11.90 3.70 -12.53
C LEU A 118 -10.39 3.95 -12.42
N LEU A 119 -9.57 3.19 -13.18
CA LEU A 119 -8.12 3.33 -13.15
C LEU A 119 -7.61 4.40 -14.12
N ASN A 120 -8.25 4.55 -15.28
CA ASN A 120 -7.76 5.37 -16.39
C ASN A 120 -8.37 6.77 -16.42
N GLU A 121 -9.59 6.97 -15.93
CA GLU A 121 -10.27 8.26 -16.00
C GLU A 121 -10.20 9.06 -14.69
N GLN A 122 -10.09 10.38 -14.84
CA GLN A 122 -10.16 11.34 -13.74
C GLN A 122 -11.62 11.62 -13.38
N SER A 123 -12.23 10.64 -12.73
CA SER A 123 -13.64 10.68 -12.37
C SER A 123 -13.82 10.85 -10.84
N ILE A 124 -15.00 11.32 -10.45
CA ILE A 124 -15.39 11.38 -9.03
C ILE A 124 -15.40 9.97 -8.43
N GLN A 125 -15.78 8.96 -9.22
CA GLN A 125 -15.77 7.55 -8.81
C GLN A 125 -14.37 7.09 -8.41
N ARG A 126 -13.33 7.48 -9.17
CA ARG A 126 -11.94 7.19 -8.82
C ARG A 126 -11.54 7.84 -7.50
N VAL A 127 -11.92 9.09 -7.26
CA VAL A 127 -11.65 9.76 -5.99
C VAL A 127 -12.32 9.03 -4.82
N CYS A 128 -13.59 8.62 -4.98
CA CYS A 128 -14.28 7.81 -3.98
C CYS A 128 -13.57 6.48 -3.74
N CYS A 129 -13.14 5.78 -4.81
CA CYS A 129 -12.38 4.55 -4.71
C CYS A 129 -11.09 4.73 -3.91
N LEU A 130 -10.31 5.79 -4.21
CA LEU A 130 -9.08 6.11 -3.52
C LEU A 130 -9.30 6.31 -2.01
N PHE A 131 -10.29 7.09 -1.61
CA PHE A 131 -10.55 7.34 -0.19
C PHE A 131 -11.09 6.11 0.54
N LEU A 132 -12.04 5.39 -0.04
CA LEU A 132 -12.62 4.20 0.57
C LEU A 132 -11.56 3.09 0.76
N SER A 133 -10.67 2.91 -0.20
CA SER A 133 -9.60 1.92 -0.08
C SER A 133 -8.62 2.27 1.06
N LYS A 134 -8.34 3.56 1.30
CA LYS A 134 -7.47 3.99 2.43
C LYS A 134 -8.16 3.84 3.79
N ILE A 135 -9.47 4.06 3.85
CA ILE A 135 -10.25 3.76 5.06
C ILE A 135 -10.24 2.26 5.35
N MET A 136 -10.49 1.42 4.33
CA MET A 136 -10.41 -0.04 4.46
C MET A 136 -9.03 -0.50 4.90
N LEU A 137 -7.96 0.02 4.29
CA LEU A 137 -6.59 -0.27 4.67
C LEU A 137 -6.30 0.09 6.13
N ALA A 138 -6.73 1.28 6.57
CA ALA A 138 -6.56 1.72 7.96
C ALA A 138 -7.31 0.80 8.94
N THR A 139 -8.52 0.36 8.61
CA THR A 139 -9.28 -0.58 9.44
C THR A 139 -8.61 -1.95 9.51
N MET A 140 -8.09 -2.48 8.39
CA MET A 140 -7.34 -3.73 8.38
C MET A 140 -6.08 -3.65 9.25
N VAL A 141 -5.30 -2.58 9.14
CA VAL A 141 -4.10 -2.37 9.96
C VAL A 141 -4.46 -2.22 11.44
N TYR A 142 -5.57 -1.53 11.76
CA TYR A 142 -6.07 -1.42 13.13
C TYR A 142 -6.50 -2.78 13.70
N MET A 143 -7.18 -3.62 12.93
CA MET A 143 -7.52 -4.98 13.35
C MET A 143 -6.27 -5.81 13.63
N ILE A 144 -5.27 -5.75 12.75
CA ILE A 144 -3.98 -6.42 12.93
C ILE A 144 -3.30 -5.94 14.22
N TYR A 145 -3.33 -4.64 14.50
CA TYR A 145 -2.81 -4.07 15.74
C TYR A 145 -3.50 -4.68 16.97
N LYS A 146 -4.82 -4.77 16.95
CA LYS A 146 -5.61 -5.32 18.07
C LYS A 146 -5.31 -6.80 18.32
N ILE A 147 -5.13 -7.59 17.26
CA ILE A 147 -4.86 -9.03 17.34
C ILE A 147 -3.40 -9.30 17.75
N ASN A 148 -2.47 -8.45 17.32
CA ASN A 148 -1.04 -8.76 17.34
C ASN A 148 -0.31 -8.40 18.63
N LYS A 149 -1.02 -7.98 19.68
CA LYS A 149 -0.40 -7.56 20.94
C LYS A 149 0.60 -8.58 21.53
N ASN A 150 0.54 -9.87 21.11
CA ASN A 150 1.32 -10.98 21.67
C ASN A 150 2.10 -11.86 20.65
N LYS A 151 2.07 -11.58 19.33
CA LYS A 151 2.52 -12.59 18.32
C LYS A 151 3.72 -12.20 17.42
N VAL A 152 4.49 -11.16 17.77
CA VAL A 152 5.63 -10.68 16.93
C VAL A 152 6.71 -11.74 16.70
N GLU A 153 6.94 -12.67 17.65
CA GLU A 153 7.98 -13.70 17.52
C GLU A 153 7.63 -14.74 16.45
N ILE A 154 6.35 -15.08 16.32
CA ILE A 154 5.87 -16.01 15.30
C ILE A 154 6.10 -15.41 13.90
N LEU A 155 5.82 -14.13 13.72
CA LEU A 155 6.03 -13.47 12.43
C LEU A 155 7.50 -13.47 12.02
N LYS A 156 8.43 -13.22 12.93
CA LYS A 156 9.88 -13.26 12.65
C LYS A 156 10.32 -14.64 12.15
N LYS A 157 9.80 -15.71 12.74
CA LYS A 157 10.16 -17.08 12.38
C LYS A 157 9.68 -17.48 10.97
N TYR A 158 8.51 -17.00 10.56
CA TYR A 158 7.86 -17.40 9.31
C TYR A 158 7.89 -16.31 8.22
N ILE A 159 8.67 -15.24 8.40
CA ILE A 159 8.65 -14.09 7.50
C ILE A 159 8.96 -14.46 6.05
N VAL A 160 9.89 -15.39 5.82
CA VAL A 160 10.26 -15.84 4.46
C VAL A 160 9.09 -16.57 3.80
N LEU A 161 8.40 -17.44 4.54
CA LEU A 161 7.24 -18.16 4.04
C LEU A 161 6.08 -17.19 3.73
N ILE A 162 5.85 -16.22 4.61
CA ILE A 162 4.82 -15.18 4.42
C ILE A 162 5.14 -14.32 3.21
N CYS A 163 6.41 -13.97 2.98
CA CYS A 163 6.84 -13.23 1.80
C CYS A 163 6.63 -14.02 0.51
N LEU A 164 6.88 -15.33 0.50
CA LEU A 164 6.61 -16.19 -0.65
C LEU A 164 5.12 -16.24 -0.98
N ILE A 165 4.26 -16.46 0.02
CA ILE A 165 2.81 -16.45 -0.15
C ILE A 165 2.34 -15.08 -0.66
N ALA A 166 2.86 -14.00 -0.08
CA ALA A 166 2.55 -12.64 -0.49
C ALA A 166 2.95 -12.37 -1.95
N PHE A 167 4.12 -12.86 -2.38
CA PHE A 167 4.58 -12.75 -3.77
C PHE A 167 3.65 -13.47 -4.74
N VAL A 168 3.22 -14.69 -4.41
CA VAL A 168 2.28 -15.47 -5.23
C VAL A 168 0.94 -14.74 -5.34
N LEU A 169 0.41 -14.19 -4.24
CA LEU A 169 -0.84 -13.44 -4.24
C LEU A 169 -0.76 -12.16 -5.07
N LEU A 170 0.35 -11.43 -4.99
CA LEU A 170 0.57 -10.24 -5.81
C LEU A 170 0.65 -10.59 -7.30
N SER A 171 1.40 -11.64 -7.67
CA SER A 171 1.51 -12.07 -9.07
C SER A 171 0.17 -12.56 -9.63
N ALA A 172 -0.62 -13.29 -8.84
CA ALA A 172 -1.96 -13.71 -9.22
C ALA A 172 -2.91 -12.51 -9.45
N ASN A 173 -2.84 -11.50 -8.60
CA ASN A 173 -3.64 -10.29 -8.73
C ASN A 173 -3.30 -9.53 -10.02
N TYR A 174 -2.00 -9.40 -10.37
CA TYR A 174 -1.58 -8.80 -11.62
C TYR A 174 -2.02 -9.60 -12.84
N TYR A 175 -2.00 -10.93 -12.76
CA TYR A 175 -2.47 -11.78 -13.84
C TYR A 175 -3.97 -11.61 -14.11
N VAL A 176 -4.79 -11.54 -13.06
CA VAL A 176 -6.24 -11.32 -13.17
C VAL A 176 -6.55 -9.95 -13.78
N ILE A 177 -5.84 -8.89 -13.35
CA ILE A 177 -6.03 -7.54 -13.91
C ILE A 177 -5.62 -7.52 -15.39
N GLY A 178 -4.50 -8.16 -15.75
CA GLY A 178 -4.03 -8.24 -17.14
C GLY A 178 -4.97 -9.02 -18.05
N MET A 179 -5.58 -10.10 -17.56
CA MET A 179 -6.57 -10.87 -18.32
C MET A 179 -7.86 -10.09 -18.59
N ASN A 180 -8.33 -9.31 -17.60
CA ASN A 180 -9.53 -8.49 -17.76
C ASN A 180 -9.31 -7.28 -18.69
N ALA A 181 -8.07 -6.92 -18.99
CA ALA A 181 -7.74 -5.85 -19.94
C ALA A 181 -7.66 -6.35 -21.41
N ILE A 182 -7.71 -7.66 -21.65
CA ILE A 182 -7.62 -8.29 -22.99
C ILE A 182 -9.00 -8.70 -23.53
N TYR A 183 -10.01 -8.79 -22.67
CA TYR A 183 -11.41 -9.08 -23.01
C TYR A 183 -12.31 -7.85 -22.77
#